data_583d8aaa3f89c5b9590b730b1348102a
#
_entry.id   583d8aaa3f89c5b9590b730b1348102a
#
_cell.length_a   1.000
_cell.length_b   1.000
_cell.length_c   1.000
_cell.angle_alpha   90.00
_cell.angle_beta   90.00
_cell.angle_gamma   90.00
#
_symmetry.space_group_name_H-M   'P 1'
#
loop_
_entity.id
_entity.type
_entity.pdbx_description
1 polymer ?
#
loop_
_entity_poly.entity_id
_entity_poly.type
_entity_poly.pdbx_seq_one_letter_code
_entity_poly.pdbx_strand_id
1 'polypeptide(L)'
;MKKIAIILVVSLCCLQSVLAQDGTKMEAENANYSNCKLINDKKYSGGKALELTDENARINFSYQAPERGKYTIHVGYDALYGPKMVNVTVNGSTFSFQTGNTVMEEAEVGTFFMNQGANSIVITPSWTWFRIDYIRIEKGGSTLEFDIAANPVDTHASDAARTLYTFLYENFGKKTISGIMTGDMTTANGNVTQHADVQAVYKASGKYPALVGFDFMNATGKSGNSSWNKSYTTASIKLAEDTYKRGGIPAFTWHWRDPSRRTDAFYTADCNMKITDAMNADGTWNTSSALYANIIKDIDTVADYFLSMQSKGMACVFRPLHEASGGWFWWGREGAVPFVKLYRLVYDEMVNVKGVHNVIWIWNAGENDRDWNPGDNYYDVVSADIYNNDFDYSSNYVSFDKLKTLTKGKKIIALSENGPIPDIEREFEEEAVWSWWMPWYQTWNGKFVDKTSTAEWKKCMNDSRVITLNDLAGWDVYATIEIPTATNATRQEIYDLQGRRLFSVPSKGFYIMNGKKFLK
;
A
#
# COMPACT_ATOMS: atom_id res chain seq x y z
N MET A 1 -73.51 36.43 14.72
CA MET A 1 -72.90 35.20 15.27
C MET A 1 -72.12 34.54 14.14
N LYS A 2 -70.83 34.81 14.09
CA LYS A 2 -69.91 34.19 13.08
C LYS A 2 -69.18 33.02 13.75
N LYS A 3 -69.38 31.82 13.26
CA LYS A 3 -68.68 30.62 13.69
C LYS A 3 -67.31 30.59 13.01
N ILE A 4 -66.25 30.64 13.81
CA ILE A 4 -64.87 30.42 13.35
C ILE A 4 -64.64 28.92 13.43
N ALA A 5 -64.33 28.32 12.27
CA ALA A 5 -63.90 26.93 12.18
C ALA A 5 -62.34 26.92 12.31
N ILE A 6 -61.83 26.28 13.36
CA ILE A 6 -60.43 26.03 13.54
C ILE A 6 -60.09 24.75 12.79
N ILE A 7 -59.31 24.86 11.72
CA ILE A 7 -58.74 23.72 11.00
C ILE A 7 -57.45 23.31 11.73
N LEU A 8 -57.47 22.15 12.39
CA LEU A 8 -56.30 21.55 13.02
C LEU A 8 -55.51 20.80 11.91
N VAL A 9 -54.38 21.38 11.48
CA VAL A 9 -53.46 20.69 10.59
C VAL A 9 -52.58 19.78 11.46
N VAL A 10 -52.90 18.50 11.47
CA VAL A 10 -52.03 17.47 12.06
C VAL A 10 -50.91 17.21 11.08
N SER A 11 -49.72 17.80 11.38
CA SER A 11 -48.46 17.46 10.69
C SER A 11 -48.06 16.06 11.10
N LEU A 12 -48.25 15.10 10.21
CA LEU A 12 -47.78 13.74 10.35
C LEU A 12 -46.27 13.75 10.01
N CYS A 13 -45.42 14.03 11.03
CA CYS A 13 -44.00 13.75 10.93
C CYS A 13 -43.84 12.23 10.80
N CYS A 14 -43.61 11.75 9.60
CA CYS A 14 -43.02 10.43 9.40
C CYS A 14 -41.62 10.42 10.03
N LEU A 15 -41.55 9.99 11.29
CA LEU A 15 -40.30 9.43 11.82
C LEU A 15 -40.04 8.16 11.01
N GLN A 16 -39.23 8.26 9.97
CA GLN A 16 -38.49 7.12 9.48
C GLN A 16 -37.51 6.76 10.60
N SER A 17 -37.93 5.83 11.46
CA SER A 17 -36.98 5.06 12.27
C SER A 17 -36.03 4.40 11.25
N VAL A 18 -34.80 4.89 11.17
CA VAL A 18 -33.68 4.11 10.65
C VAL A 18 -33.58 2.93 11.62
N LEU A 19 -34.30 1.86 11.31
CA LEU A 19 -34.02 0.56 11.89
C LEU A 19 -32.58 0.27 11.45
N ALA A 20 -31.64 0.30 12.40
CA ALA A 20 -30.37 -0.36 12.23
C ALA A 20 -30.71 -1.76 11.69
N GLN A 21 -30.26 -2.07 10.50
CA GLN A 21 -30.54 -3.33 9.86
C GLN A 21 -29.67 -4.34 10.63
N ASP A 22 -30.29 -5.03 11.61
CA ASP A 22 -29.63 -6.15 12.32
C ASP A 22 -29.14 -7.10 11.24
N GLY A 23 -27.82 -7.30 11.15
CA GLY A 23 -27.20 -8.13 10.13
C GLY A 23 -27.71 -9.56 10.19
N THR A 24 -27.63 -10.29 9.08
CA THR A 24 -27.99 -11.71 9.04
C THR A 24 -27.00 -12.50 9.85
N LYS A 25 -27.46 -13.13 10.93
CA LYS A 25 -26.65 -14.03 11.77
C LYS A 25 -26.78 -15.47 11.31
N MET A 26 -25.66 -16.17 11.18
CA MET A 26 -25.59 -17.58 10.78
C MET A 26 -24.73 -18.35 11.79
N GLU A 27 -25.37 -19.28 12.50
CA GLU A 27 -24.72 -20.11 13.51
C GLU A 27 -23.75 -21.12 12.87
N ALA A 28 -22.56 -21.31 13.45
CA ALA A 28 -21.53 -22.15 12.88
C ALA A 28 -21.92 -23.63 12.84
N GLU A 29 -22.62 -24.12 13.87
CA GLU A 29 -23.10 -25.50 13.93
C GLU A 29 -24.16 -25.85 12.88
N ASN A 30 -24.78 -24.84 12.26
CA ASN A 30 -25.75 -25.02 11.18
C ASN A 30 -25.12 -24.94 9.78
N ALA A 31 -23.84 -24.58 9.71
CA ALA A 31 -23.08 -24.57 8.47
C ALA A 31 -22.61 -25.99 8.08
N ASN A 32 -22.12 -26.12 6.85
CA ASN A 32 -21.45 -27.35 6.43
C ASN A 32 -20.00 -27.33 6.93
N TYR A 33 -19.60 -28.25 7.79
CA TYR A 33 -18.26 -28.25 8.36
C TYR A 33 -17.57 -29.61 8.29
N SER A 34 -16.25 -29.59 8.32
CA SER A 34 -15.39 -30.78 8.37
C SER A 34 -14.21 -30.57 9.33
N ASN A 35 -13.73 -31.64 9.94
CA ASN A 35 -12.59 -31.65 10.86
C ASN A 35 -12.75 -30.66 12.05
N CYS A 36 -13.99 -30.33 12.41
CA CYS A 36 -14.33 -29.48 13.54
C CYS A 36 -14.99 -30.33 14.66
N LYS A 37 -14.79 -29.96 15.91
CA LYS A 37 -15.43 -30.59 17.06
C LYS A 37 -16.61 -29.73 17.51
N LEU A 38 -17.81 -30.32 17.58
CA LEU A 38 -18.98 -29.65 18.12
C LEU A 38 -18.87 -29.53 19.65
N ILE A 39 -19.01 -28.32 20.16
CA ILE A 39 -19.02 -27.99 21.59
C ILE A 39 -20.43 -27.56 21.95
N ASN A 40 -20.99 -28.17 23.01
CA ASN A 40 -22.28 -27.79 23.60
C ASN A 40 -22.02 -26.99 24.88
N ASP A 41 -22.36 -25.73 24.90
CA ASP A 41 -22.23 -24.85 26.05
C ASP A 41 -23.21 -23.69 25.91
N LYS A 42 -24.00 -23.40 26.92
CA LYS A 42 -25.02 -22.35 26.94
C LYS A 42 -24.46 -20.93 26.77
N LYS A 43 -23.16 -20.75 26.90
CA LYS A 43 -22.51 -19.45 26.69
C LYS A 43 -22.49 -19.05 25.23
N TYR A 44 -22.56 -20.00 24.29
CA TYR A 44 -22.56 -19.75 22.86
C TYR A 44 -23.98 -19.45 22.34
N SER A 45 -24.06 -18.74 21.27
CA SER A 45 -25.28 -18.54 20.53
C SER A 45 -25.85 -19.90 20.08
N GLY A 46 -27.16 -20.08 20.12
CA GLY A 46 -27.71 -21.40 19.86
C GLY A 46 -27.30 -22.49 20.84
N GLY A 47 -26.46 -22.20 21.84
CA GLY A 47 -25.93 -23.16 22.85
C GLY A 47 -24.80 -24.05 22.31
N LYS A 48 -24.20 -23.73 21.17
CA LYS A 48 -23.18 -24.54 20.50
C LYS A 48 -22.11 -23.69 19.82
N ALA A 49 -20.93 -24.26 19.59
CA ALA A 49 -19.88 -23.70 18.79
C ALA A 49 -19.06 -24.80 18.09
N LEU A 50 -18.29 -24.47 17.09
CA LEU A 50 -17.34 -25.38 16.42
C LEU A 50 -15.92 -25.07 16.85
N GLU A 51 -15.23 -26.09 17.40
CA GLU A 51 -13.81 -25.97 17.78
C GLU A 51 -12.91 -26.47 16.65
N LEU A 52 -11.94 -25.64 16.25
CA LEU A 52 -11.01 -25.88 15.16
C LEU A 52 -9.64 -26.23 15.76
N THR A 53 -9.40 -27.54 15.97
CA THR A 53 -8.14 -28.06 16.50
C THR A 53 -7.27 -28.74 15.44
N ASP A 54 -7.82 -28.99 14.26
CA ASP A 54 -7.17 -29.61 13.10
C ASP A 54 -6.83 -28.52 12.08
N GLU A 55 -5.66 -28.57 11.49
CA GLU A 55 -5.24 -27.61 10.46
C GLU A 55 -6.11 -27.66 9.19
N ASN A 56 -6.76 -28.79 8.93
CA ASN A 56 -7.71 -28.98 7.84
C ASN A 56 -9.17 -28.69 8.26
N ALA A 57 -9.39 -28.12 9.46
CA ALA A 57 -10.72 -27.74 9.90
C ALA A 57 -11.33 -26.68 8.97
N ARG A 58 -12.63 -26.84 8.66
CA ARG A 58 -13.30 -25.97 7.70
C ARG A 58 -14.76 -25.79 8.05
N ILE A 59 -15.25 -24.56 8.01
CA ILE A 59 -16.66 -24.20 8.18
C ILE A 59 -17.10 -23.45 6.92
N ASN A 60 -18.13 -23.96 6.21
CA ASN A 60 -18.61 -23.40 4.97
C ASN A 60 -20.05 -22.88 5.16
N PHE A 61 -20.21 -21.57 5.04
CA PHE A 61 -21.50 -20.91 5.01
C PHE A 61 -21.89 -20.62 3.56
N SER A 62 -23.19 -20.62 3.28
CA SER A 62 -23.76 -20.14 2.01
C SER A 62 -24.72 -19.00 2.31
N TYR A 63 -24.36 -17.80 1.91
CA TYR A 63 -25.18 -16.59 2.12
C TYR A 63 -25.85 -16.17 0.84
N GLN A 64 -27.16 -15.93 0.90
CA GLN A 64 -27.95 -15.41 -0.23
C GLN A 64 -28.01 -13.89 -0.13
N ALA A 65 -27.11 -13.20 -0.82
CA ALA A 65 -27.13 -11.74 -0.85
C ALA A 65 -28.29 -11.22 -1.69
N PRO A 66 -29.10 -10.28 -1.17
CA PRO A 66 -30.27 -9.76 -1.89
C PRO A 66 -29.89 -8.97 -3.15
N GLU A 67 -28.70 -8.39 -3.18
CA GLU A 67 -28.15 -7.66 -4.33
C GLU A 67 -26.62 -7.76 -4.34
N ARG A 68 -26.01 -7.43 -5.48
CA ARG A 68 -24.55 -7.27 -5.58
C ARG A 68 -24.11 -6.03 -4.80
N GLY A 69 -23.02 -6.13 -4.03
CA GLY A 69 -22.49 -4.99 -3.28
C GLY A 69 -21.54 -5.36 -2.18
N LYS A 70 -21.32 -4.41 -1.30
CA LYS A 70 -20.41 -4.51 -0.16
C LYS A 70 -21.14 -5.04 1.07
N TYR A 71 -20.51 -6.00 1.75
CA TYR A 71 -21.04 -6.64 2.95
C TYR A 71 -19.92 -6.80 3.98
N THR A 72 -20.14 -6.28 5.18
CA THR A 72 -19.23 -6.43 6.30
C THR A 72 -19.51 -7.75 7.01
N ILE A 73 -18.46 -8.53 7.22
CA ILE A 73 -18.52 -9.80 7.96
C ILE A 73 -17.94 -9.61 9.34
N HIS A 74 -18.70 -10.05 10.32
CA HIS A 74 -18.30 -10.20 11.72
C HIS A 74 -18.24 -11.69 12.07
N VAL A 75 -17.30 -12.06 12.92
CA VAL A 75 -17.14 -13.43 13.41
C VAL A 75 -17.20 -13.45 14.93
N GLY A 76 -18.20 -14.17 15.47
CA GLY A 76 -18.27 -14.51 16.89
C GLY A 76 -17.34 -15.67 17.20
N TYR A 77 -16.40 -15.50 18.11
CA TYR A 77 -15.36 -16.48 18.40
C TYR A 77 -15.01 -16.57 19.89
N ASP A 78 -14.28 -17.62 20.23
CA ASP A 78 -13.74 -17.87 21.56
C ASP A 78 -12.28 -18.33 21.43
N ALA A 79 -11.35 -17.47 21.83
CA ALA A 79 -9.91 -17.68 21.73
C ALA A 79 -9.29 -18.13 23.07
N LEU A 80 -9.80 -19.20 23.64
CA LEU A 80 -9.46 -19.76 24.97
C LEU A 80 -7.95 -19.91 25.24
N TYR A 81 -7.16 -20.10 24.19
CA TYR A 81 -5.73 -20.40 24.29
C TYR A 81 -4.86 -19.23 23.76
N GLY A 82 -5.39 -18.01 23.82
CA GLY A 82 -4.71 -16.81 23.34
C GLY A 82 -5.02 -16.48 21.87
N PRO A 83 -4.46 -15.37 21.35
CA PRO A 83 -4.72 -14.90 19.99
C PRO A 83 -4.44 -15.95 18.92
N LYS A 84 -5.28 -16.02 17.90
CA LYS A 84 -5.18 -16.93 16.76
C LYS A 84 -5.34 -16.19 15.46
N MET A 85 -4.64 -16.64 14.43
CA MET A 85 -4.88 -16.20 13.05
C MET A 85 -5.96 -17.06 12.41
N VAL A 86 -6.99 -16.42 11.89
CA VAL A 86 -8.17 -17.03 11.28
C VAL A 86 -8.34 -16.50 9.86
N ASN A 87 -8.53 -17.41 8.91
CA ASN A 87 -8.79 -17.05 7.51
C ASN A 87 -10.29 -17.05 7.26
N VAL A 88 -10.78 -15.99 6.63
CA VAL A 88 -12.14 -15.87 6.08
C VAL A 88 -12.03 -15.70 4.58
N THR A 89 -12.57 -16.65 3.82
CA THR A 89 -12.56 -16.64 2.36
C THR A 89 -13.97 -16.39 1.85
N VAL A 90 -14.17 -15.35 1.08
CA VAL A 90 -15.45 -15.03 0.44
C VAL A 90 -15.30 -15.11 -1.07
N ASN A 91 -16.01 -16.03 -1.72
CA ASN A 91 -15.96 -16.25 -3.18
C ASN A 91 -14.53 -16.39 -3.72
N GLY A 92 -13.64 -17.02 -2.94
CA GLY A 92 -12.23 -17.22 -3.31
C GLY A 92 -11.27 -16.11 -2.84
N SER A 93 -11.74 -14.94 -2.41
CA SER A 93 -10.89 -13.90 -1.81
C SER A 93 -10.70 -14.16 -0.33
N THR A 94 -9.47 -14.34 0.11
CA THR A 94 -9.14 -14.64 1.51
C THR A 94 -8.61 -13.41 2.22
N PHE A 95 -9.10 -13.18 3.43
CA PHE A 95 -8.56 -12.22 4.38
C PHE A 95 -8.30 -12.91 5.71
N SER A 96 -7.16 -12.62 6.34
CA SER A 96 -6.79 -13.18 7.63
C SER A 96 -6.91 -12.12 8.71
N PHE A 97 -7.56 -12.46 9.83
CA PHE A 97 -7.61 -11.58 10.99
C PHE A 97 -7.09 -12.30 12.24
N GLN A 98 -6.58 -11.52 13.18
CA GLN A 98 -6.15 -12.04 14.48
C GLN A 98 -7.27 -11.90 15.50
N THR A 99 -7.61 -12.99 16.17
CA THR A 99 -8.55 -12.97 17.31
C THR A 99 -7.93 -12.23 18.50
N GLY A 100 -8.79 -11.63 19.33
CA GLY A 100 -8.37 -11.08 20.62
C GLY A 100 -7.98 -12.16 21.62
N ASN A 101 -7.67 -11.74 22.83
CA ASN A 101 -7.23 -12.60 23.94
C ASN A 101 -8.36 -12.90 24.91
N THR A 102 -9.60 -12.73 24.49
CA THR A 102 -10.80 -12.84 25.31
C THR A 102 -11.61 -14.07 24.94
N VAL A 103 -12.44 -14.48 25.89
CA VAL A 103 -13.43 -15.54 25.73
C VAL A 103 -14.73 -14.89 25.25
N MET A 104 -15.31 -15.34 24.14
CA MET A 104 -16.56 -14.83 23.57
C MET A 104 -16.48 -13.35 23.17
N GLU A 105 -15.95 -13.11 22.02
CA GLU A 105 -15.87 -11.80 21.39
C GLU A 105 -16.42 -11.85 19.96
N GLU A 106 -16.92 -10.73 19.45
CA GLU A 106 -17.21 -10.55 18.04
C GLU A 106 -16.16 -9.62 17.44
N ALA A 107 -15.50 -10.06 16.37
CA ALA A 107 -14.60 -9.23 15.60
C ALA A 107 -15.19 -8.88 14.25
N GLU A 108 -15.06 -7.61 13.83
CA GLU A 108 -15.23 -7.22 12.45
C GLU A 108 -14.03 -7.70 11.64
N VAL A 109 -14.27 -8.62 10.71
CA VAL A 109 -13.23 -9.14 9.81
C VAL A 109 -12.90 -8.09 8.76
N GLY A 110 -13.94 -7.58 8.10
CA GLY A 110 -13.83 -6.55 7.08
C GLY A 110 -15.01 -6.59 6.10
N THR A 111 -14.95 -5.72 5.11
CA THR A 111 -15.96 -5.61 4.07
C THR A 111 -15.52 -6.38 2.83
N PHE A 112 -16.39 -7.24 2.32
CA PHE A 112 -16.18 -8.04 1.12
C PHE A 112 -17.20 -7.67 0.04
N PHE A 113 -16.80 -7.82 -1.21
CA PHE A 113 -17.73 -7.71 -2.33
C PHE A 113 -18.48 -9.03 -2.50
N MET A 114 -19.80 -8.99 -2.54
CA MET A 114 -20.66 -10.16 -2.75
C MET A 114 -21.53 -10.00 -3.99
N ASN A 115 -21.74 -11.10 -4.71
CA ASN A 115 -22.64 -11.14 -5.85
C ASN A 115 -24.09 -11.26 -5.36
N GLN A 116 -25.05 -10.79 -6.15
CA GLN A 116 -26.45 -11.11 -5.91
C GLN A 116 -26.65 -12.63 -5.95
N GLY A 117 -27.39 -13.18 -4.98
CA GLY A 117 -27.62 -14.61 -4.86
C GLY A 117 -26.58 -15.30 -3.96
N ALA A 118 -26.21 -16.53 -4.31
CA ALA A 118 -25.37 -17.39 -3.48
C ALA A 118 -23.91 -16.93 -3.41
N ASN A 119 -23.41 -16.75 -2.20
CA ASN A 119 -22.01 -16.47 -1.90
C ASN A 119 -21.46 -17.52 -0.94
N SER A 120 -20.26 -18.00 -1.20
CA SER A 120 -19.54 -18.92 -0.33
C SER A 120 -18.70 -18.14 0.67
N ILE A 121 -18.85 -18.44 1.97
CA ILE A 121 -18.01 -17.90 3.04
C ILE A 121 -17.40 -19.08 3.78
N VAL A 122 -16.07 -19.12 3.81
CA VAL A 122 -15.34 -20.25 4.39
C VAL A 122 -14.42 -19.75 5.48
N ILE A 123 -14.51 -20.37 6.67
CA ILE A 123 -13.57 -20.12 7.77
C ILE A 123 -12.62 -21.31 7.88
N THR A 124 -11.32 -21.01 7.94
CA THR A 124 -10.25 -22.00 8.17
C THR A 124 -9.24 -21.45 9.17
N PRO A 125 -8.56 -22.30 9.95
CA PRO A 125 -7.50 -21.84 10.83
C PRO A 125 -6.21 -21.57 10.02
N SER A 126 -5.52 -20.47 10.34
CA SER A 126 -4.09 -20.34 10.10
C SER A 126 -3.31 -20.86 11.32
N TRP A 127 -3.84 -20.59 12.52
CA TRP A 127 -3.40 -21.19 13.79
C TRP A 127 -4.59 -21.86 14.46
N THR A 128 -4.46 -23.14 14.83
CA THR A 128 -5.53 -23.94 15.43
C THR A 128 -5.82 -23.59 16.91
N TRP A 129 -6.79 -24.24 17.53
CA TRP A 129 -7.20 -24.13 18.94
C TRP A 129 -7.99 -22.85 19.26
N PHE A 130 -9.09 -22.66 18.53
CA PHE A 130 -10.10 -21.65 18.83
C PHE A 130 -11.49 -22.17 18.45
N ARG A 131 -12.53 -21.43 18.80
CA ARG A 131 -13.92 -21.77 18.48
C ARG A 131 -14.58 -20.66 17.68
N ILE A 132 -15.44 -21.06 16.77
CA ILE A 132 -16.34 -20.18 16.03
C ILE A 132 -17.76 -20.47 16.49
N ASP A 133 -18.45 -19.40 16.91
CA ASP A 133 -19.85 -19.42 17.34
C ASP A 133 -20.77 -19.13 16.16
N TYR A 134 -20.58 -18.01 15.49
CA TYR A 134 -21.39 -17.57 14.34
C TYR A 134 -20.62 -16.64 13.41
N ILE A 135 -21.22 -16.38 12.27
CA ILE A 135 -20.92 -15.17 11.49
C ILE A 135 -22.13 -14.25 11.47
N ARG A 136 -21.90 -12.95 11.40
CA ARG A 136 -22.93 -11.94 11.20
C ARG A 136 -22.55 -11.10 9.99
N ILE A 137 -23.51 -10.90 9.07
CA ILE A 137 -23.29 -10.26 7.79
C ILE A 137 -24.19 -9.02 7.72
N GLU A 138 -23.59 -7.86 7.55
CA GLU A 138 -24.28 -6.59 7.38
C GLU A 138 -24.06 -6.07 5.95
N LYS A 139 -25.13 -5.56 5.33
CA LYS A 139 -24.98 -4.84 4.07
C LYS A 139 -24.38 -3.47 4.34
N GLY A 140 -23.40 -3.10 3.58
CA GLY A 140 -22.70 -1.82 3.66
C GLY A 140 -21.20 -2.02 3.75
N GLY A 141 -20.48 -0.94 3.70
CA GLY A 141 -19.04 -0.81 3.84
C GLY A 141 -18.75 0.63 4.19
N SER A 142 -17.50 1.01 4.25
CA SER A 142 -17.12 2.40 4.50
C SER A 142 -17.75 3.34 3.45
N THR A 143 -18.45 4.36 3.93
CA THR A 143 -18.94 5.48 3.11
C THR A 143 -17.91 6.60 2.98
N LEU A 144 -16.70 6.36 3.49
CA LEU A 144 -15.61 7.32 3.46
C LEU A 144 -15.21 7.61 2.01
N GLU A 145 -15.18 8.89 1.65
CA GLU A 145 -14.67 9.34 0.36
C GLU A 145 -13.18 9.67 0.44
N PHE A 146 -12.52 9.70 -0.72
CA PHE A 146 -11.14 10.15 -0.78
C PHE A 146 -11.07 11.69 -0.76
N ASP A 147 -10.20 12.22 0.10
CA ASP A 147 -9.88 13.65 0.25
C ASP A 147 -8.35 13.81 0.28
N ILE A 148 -7.72 13.47 -0.84
CA ILE A 148 -6.26 13.43 -0.98
C ILE A 148 -5.76 14.83 -1.32
N ALA A 149 -4.72 15.29 -0.62
CA ALA A 149 -4.08 16.56 -0.92
C ALA A 149 -3.43 16.54 -2.33
N ALA A 150 -3.58 17.62 -3.08
CA ALA A 150 -3.03 17.72 -4.44
C ALA A 150 -1.51 17.96 -4.49
N ASN A 151 -0.84 18.10 -3.33
CA ASN A 151 0.59 18.33 -3.23
C ASN A 151 1.23 17.29 -2.31
N PRO A 152 2.50 16.92 -2.54
CA PRO A 152 3.22 16.01 -1.65
C PRO A 152 3.44 16.64 -0.27
N VAL A 153 3.72 15.78 0.72
CA VAL A 153 3.95 16.21 2.12
C VAL A 153 5.23 17.04 2.26
N ASP A 154 6.25 16.78 1.46
CA ASP A 154 7.43 17.64 1.38
C ASP A 154 7.09 18.95 0.67
N THR A 155 6.95 20.02 1.44
CA THR A 155 6.64 21.37 0.91
C THR A 155 7.77 21.95 0.02
N HIS A 156 8.98 21.40 0.12
CA HIS A 156 10.14 21.74 -0.69
C HIS A 156 10.40 20.75 -1.84
N ALA A 157 9.47 19.81 -2.06
CA ALA A 157 9.60 18.82 -3.12
C ALA A 157 10.11 19.42 -4.43
N SER A 158 11.05 18.77 -5.09
CA SER A 158 11.57 19.18 -6.38
C SER A 158 10.47 19.18 -7.45
N ASP A 159 10.68 19.90 -8.55
CA ASP A 159 9.71 19.90 -9.64
C ASP A 159 9.46 18.50 -10.19
N ALA A 160 10.49 17.67 -10.27
CA ALA A 160 10.35 16.27 -10.66
C ALA A 160 9.48 15.47 -9.67
N ALA A 161 9.68 15.65 -8.36
CA ALA A 161 8.84 14.99 -7.35
C ALA A 161 7.39 15.48 -7.38
N ARG A 162 7.18 16.79 -7.54
CA ARG A 162 5.82 17.35 -7.71
C ARG A 162 5.14 16.79 -8.96
N THR A 163 5.87 16.67 -10.06
CA THR A 163 5.35 16.09 -11.30
C THR A 163 4.98 14.63 -11.11
N LEU A 164 5.86 13.85 -10.48
CA LEU A 164 5.57 12.44 -10.17
C LEU A 164 4.35 12.31 -9.25
N TYR A 165 4.26 13.13 -8.18
CA TYR A 165 3.12 13.09 -7.28
C TYR A 165 1.81 13.47 -8.00
N THR A 166 1.83 14.52 -8.83
CA THR A 166 0.67 14.92 -9.63
C THR A 166 0.23 13.79 -10.56
N PHE A 167 1.17 13.09 -11.19
CA PHE A 167 0.87 11.94 -12.03
C PHE A 167 0.20 10.81 -11.22
N LEU A 168 0.71 10.48 -10.03
CA LEU A 168 0.10 9.49 -9.13
C LEU A 168 -1.31 9.93 -8.70
N TYR A 169 -1.45 11.18 -8.27
CA TYR A 169 -2.71 11.76 -7.82
C TYR A 169 -3.79 11.77 -8.91
N GLU A 170 -3.45 12.19 -10.13
CA GLU A 170 -4.41 12.28 -11.24
C GLU A 170 -4.87 10.92 -11.76
N ASN A 171 -4.04 9.89 -11.63
CA ASN A 171 -4.37 8.53 -12.09
C ASN A 171 -4.99 7.65 -11.00
N PHE A 172 -4.83 7.99 -9.72
CA PHE A 172 -5.38 7.20 -8.62
C PHE A 172 -6.90 7.03 -8.72
N GLY A 173 -7.38 5.80 -8.55
CA GLY A 173 -8.77 5.42 -8.73
C GLY A 173 -9.26 5.37 -10.18
N LYS A 174 -8.42 5.70 -11.15
CA LYS A 174 -8.75 5.71 -12.58
C LYS A 174 -7.91 4.72 -13.39
N LYS A 175 -6.69 4.48 -12.95
CA LYS A 175 -5.73 3.55 -13.57
C LYS A 175 -4.83 2.95 -12.52
N THR A 176 -4.31 1.76 -12.81
CA THR A 176 -3.29 1.08 -12.02
C THR A 176 -1.96 1.07 -12.77
N ILE A 177 -0.87 1.40 -12.11
CA ILE A 177 0.48 1.42 -12.69
C ILE A 177 1.08 0.02 -12.54
N SER A 178 1.54 -0.57 -13.64
CA SER A 178 2.21 -1.86 -13.62
C SER A 178 3.63 -1.75 -13.03
N GLY A 179 4.00 -2.67 -12.15
CA GLY A 179 5.31 -2.69 -11.52
C GLY A 179 5.94 -4.07 -11.45
N ILE A 180 7.22 -4.09 -11.13
CA ILE A 180 8.00 -5.29 -10.78
C ILE A 180 9.15 -4.91 -9.84
N MET A 181 9.34 -5.64 -8.76
CA MET A 181 10.56 -5.57 -7.97
C MET A 181 11.70 -6.29 -8.67
N THR A 182 12.92 -5.79 -8.60
CA THR A 182 14.10 -6.40 -9.23
C THR A 182 15.07 -6.99 -8.20
N GLY A 183 15.66 -8.12 -8.53
CA GLY A 183 16.61 -8.86 -7.69
C GLY A 183 18.07 -8.54 -8.04
N ASP A 184 18.76 -9.45 -8.72
CA ASP A 184 20.19 -9.32 -9.03
C ASP A 184 20.49 -8.14 -9.98
N MET A 185 21.03 -7.06 -9.42
CA MET A 185 21.33 -5.83 -10.15
C MET A 185 22.54 -5.93 -11.08
N THR A 186 23.36 -6.96 -10.94
CA THR A 186 24.68 -7.03 -11.61
C THR A 186 24.61 -7.50 -13.06
N THR A 187 23.49 -8.12 -13.47
CA THR A 187 23.35 -8.83 -14.74
C THR A 187 22.93 -7.96 -15.92
N ALA A 188 22.37 -6.75 -15.68
CA ALA A 188 21.71 -5.96 -16.72
C ALA A 188 22.59 -4.85 -17.35
N ASN A 189 23.84 -4.71 -16.95
CA ASN A 189 24.78 -3.69 -17.48
C ASN A 189 24.23 -2.25 -17.53
N GLY A 190 23.39 -1.87 -16.56
CA GLY A 190 22.76 -0.56 -16.51
C GLY A 190 21.65 -0.32 -17.54
N ASN A 191 21.12 -1.39 -18.15
CA ASN A 191 19.96 -1.34 -19.04
C ASN A 191 18.79 -2.08 -18.39
N VAL A 192 17.81 -1.35 -17.88
CA VAL A 192 16.68 -1.92 -17.12
C VAL A 192 15.84 -2.89 -17.96
N THR A 193 15.69 -2.64 -19.26
CA THR A 193 14.94 -3.56 -20.14
C THR A 193 15.65 -4.89 -20.39
N GLN A 194 16.91 -5.03 -20.01
CA GLN A 194 17.66 -6.29 -20.05
C GLN A 194 17.70 -7.00 -18.70
N HIS A 195 17.17 -6.37 -17.64
CA HIS A 195 17.10 -7.00 -16.32
C HIS A 195 16.19 -8.22 -16.35
N ALA A 196 16.62 -9.33 -15.72
CA ALA A 196 15.92 -10.61 -15.79
C ALA A 196 14.46 -10.54 -15.35
N ASP A 197 14.17 -9.82 -14.24
CA ASP A 197 12.82 -9.67 -13.72
C ASP A 197 11.93 -8.83 -14.64
N VAL A 198 12.45 -7.73 -15.18
CA VAL A 198 11.74 -6.89 -16.17
C VAL A 198 11.47 -7.67 -17.47
N GLN A 199 12.45 -8.45 -17.90
CA GLN A 199 12.28 -9.34 -19.06
C GLN A 199 11.26 -10.47 -18.82
N ALA A 200 11.13 -10.96 -17.59
CA ALA A 200 10.12 -11.97 -17.26
C ALA A 200 8.70 -11.40 -17.47
N VAL A 201 8.44 -10.17 -17.00
CA VAL A 201 7.16 -9.49 -17.26
C VAL A 201 6.95 -9.25 -18.75
N TYR A 202 7.97 -8.76 -19.47
CA TYR A 202 7.86 -8.55 -20.92
C TYR A 202 7.56 -9.84 -21.68
N LYS A 203 8.22 -10.94 -21.35
CA LYS A 203 7.98 -12.25 -21.98
C LYS A 203 6.56 -12.76 -21.71
N ALA A 204 6.04 -12.52 -20.50
CA ALA A 204 4.69 -12.94 -20.13
C ALA A 204 3.60 -12.09 -20.81
N SER A 205 3.81 -10.77 -20.95
CA SER A 205 2.77 -9.82 -21.33
C SER A 205 2.93 -9.20 -22.72
N GLY A 206 4.16 -9.07 -23.21
CA GLY A 206 4.53 -8.31 -24.40
C GLY A 206 4.76 -6.82 -24.13
N LYS A 207 4.70 -6.37 -22.86
CA LYS A 207 4.90 -4.96 -22.45
C LYS A 207 5.85 -4.87 -21.27
N TYR A 208 6.56 -3.74 -21.17
CA TYR A 208 7.42 -3.44 -20.04
C TYR A 208 6.63 -2.80 -18.89
N PRO A 209 6.95 -3.14 -17.61
CA PRO A 209 6.34 -2.48 -16.46
C PRO A 209 6.75 -1.00 -16.40
N ALA A 210 5.83 -0.15 -15.93
CA ALA A 210 6.05 1.28 -15.80
C ALA A 210 6.86 1.64 -14.54
N LEU A 211 6.70 0.88 -13.47
CA LEU A 211 7.38 1.07 -12.19
C LEU A 211 8.36 -0.08 -11.96
N VAL A 212 9.61 0.25 -11.60
CA VAL A 212 10.64 -0.75 -11.34
C VAL A 212 11.22 -0.54 -9.95
N GLY A 213 11.16 -1.59 -9.13
CA GLY A 213 11.63 -1.60 -7.75
C GLY A 213 13.10 -1.94 -7.61
N PHE A 214 13.77 -1.27 -6.68
CA PHE A 214 15.18 -1.41 -6.31
C PHE A 214 15.33 -1.43 -4.79
N ASP A 215 16.46 -1.91 -4.28
CA ASP A 215 16.70 -2.04 -2.85
C ASP A 215 18.05 -1.45 -2.43
N PHE A 216 18.05 -0.69 -1.34
CA PHE A 216 19.25 -0.21 -0.68
C PHE A 216 19.88 -1.22 0.30
N MET A 217 19.48 -2.48 0.28
CA MET A 217 19.98 -3.54 1.18
C MET A 217 21.51 -3.56 1.31
N ASN A 218 22.21 -3.30 0.22
CA ASN A 218 23.66 -3.34 0.16
C ASN A 218 24.33 -1.98 0.37
N ALA A 219 23.58 -0.90 0.59
CA ALA A 219 24.13 0.45 0.79
C ALA A 219 24.76 0.63 2.18
N THR A 220 24.23 -0.08 3.18
CA THR A 220 24.56 0.11 4.60
C THR A 220 24.89 -1.21 5.30
N GLY A 221 25.07 -1.18 6.62
CA GLY A 221 25.39 -2.36 7.42
C GLY A 221 26.90 -2.54 7.62
N LYS A 222 27.27 -3.66 8.23
CA LYS A 222 28.66 -4.03 8.54
C LYS A 222 29.53 -4.09 7.28
N SER A 223 28.98 -4.68 6.21
CA SER A 223 29.66 -4.89 4.93
C SER A 223 29.35 -3.81 3.88
N GLY A 224 28.57 -2.77 4.21
CA GLY A 224 28.14 -1.73 3.25
C GLY A 224 29.29 -1.05 2.52
N ASN A 225 30.45 -0.97 3.15
CA ASN A 225 31.67 -0.40 2.56
C ASN A 225 32.49 -1.38 1.71
N SER A 226 32.10 -2.65 1.61
CA SER A 226 32.81 -3.61 0.75
C SER A 226 32.69 -3.20 -0.74
N SER A 227 33.69 -3.57 -1.54
CA SER A 227 33.69 -3.27 -2.97
C SER A 227 32.50 -3.89 -3.70
N TRP A 228 32.11 -5.08 -3.29
CA TRP A 228 30.95 -5.78 -3.88
C TRP A 228 29.62 -5.04 -3.59
N ASN A 229 29.37 -4.69 -2.31
CA ASN A 229 28.15 -3.98 -1.91
C ASN A 229 28.03 -2.61 -2.60
N LYS A 230 29.15 -1.87 -2.68
CA LYS A 230 29.21 -0.60 -3.42
C LYS A 230 28.92 -0.78 -4.91
N SER A 231 29.49 -1.81 -5.54
CA SER A 231 29.23 -2.13 -6.95
C SER A 231 27.77 -2.49 -7.19
N TYR A 232 27.19 -3.28 -6.28
CA TYR A 232 25.77 -3.67 -6.36
C TYR A 232 24.86 -2.44 -6.23
N THR A 233 25.05 -1.62 -5.20
CA THR A 233 24.26 -0.40 -5.02
C THR A 233 24.43 0.57 -6.20
N THR A 234 25.65 0.72 -6.72
CA THR A 234 25.91 1.54 -7.92
C THR A 234 25.17 0.99 -9.14
N ALA A 235 25.08 -0.33 -9.29
CA ALA A 235 24.31 -0.96 -10.38
C ALA A 235 22.80 -0.68 -10.21
N SER A 236 22.26 -0.77 -8.99
CA SER A 236 20.88 -0.41 -8.67
C SER A 236 20.56 1.04 -9.09
N ILE A 237 21.43 1.99 -8.73
CA ILE A 237 21.25 3.41 -9.10
C ILE A 237 21.29 3.60 -10.63
N LYS A 238 22.21 2.94 -11.34
CA LYS A 238 22.27 3.02 -12.80
C LYS A 238 21.01 2.48 -13.48
N LEU A 239 20.45 1.39 -12.95
CA LEU A 239 19.20 0.83 -13.47
C LEU A 239 18.01 1.76 -13.16
N ALA A 240 17.98 2.38 -11.99
CA ALA A 240 16.98 3.39 -11.65
C ALA A 240 17.09 4.63 -12.57
N GLU A 241 18.30 5.08 -12.87
CA GLU A 241 18.53 6.15 -13.84
C GLU A 241 18.05 5.78 -15.26
N ASP A 242 18.32 4.55 -15.71
CA ASP A 242 17.84 4.08 -17.01
C ASP A 242 16.31 3.92 -17.03
N THR A 243 15.72 3.47 -15.92
CA THR A 243 14.25 3.44 -15.75
C THR A 243 13.66 4.83 -15.93
N TYR A 244 14.19 5.82 -15.22
CA TYR A 244 13.71 7.20 -15.28
C TYR A 244 13.89 7.81 -16.68
N LYS A 245 15.05 7.62 -17.31
CA LYS A 245 15.34 8.10 -18.67
C LYS A 245 14.38 7.54 -19.74
N ARG A 246 13.81 6.35 -19.48
CA ARG A 246 12.80 5.73 -20.35
C ARG A 246 11.38 6.19 -20.05
N GLY A 247 11.20 7.12 -19.11
CA GLY A 247 9.90 7.56 -18.63
C GLY A 247 9.28 6.67 -17.55
N GLY A 248 9.99 5.63 -17.07
CA GLY A 248 9.52 4.77 -15.98
C GLY A 248 9.70 5.40 -14.60
N ILE A 249 9.10 4.79 -13.60
CA ILE A 249 9.11 5.25 -12.20
C ILE A 249 10.05 4.36 -11.39
N PRO A 250 11.22 4.87 -10.93
CA PRO A 250 12.06 4.14 -9.98
C PRO A 250 11.39 4.09 -8.61
N ALA A 251 11.30 2.89 -8.04
CA ALA A 251 10.80 2.66 -6.69
C ALA A 251 11.89 2.06 -5.82
N PHE A 252 12.10 2.60 -4.64
CA PHE A 252 13.12 2.10 -3.72
C PHE A 252 12.48 1.57 -2.45
N THR A 253 12.99 0.41 -1.98
CA THR A 253 12.83 -0.08 -0.62
C THR A 253 14.19 -0.12 0.06
N TRP A 254 14.20 -0.37 1.38
CA TRP A 254 15.43 -0.47 2.12
C TRP A 254 15.35 -1.57 3.16
N HIS A 255 15.88 -2.75 2.82
CA HIS A 255 16.16 -3.78 3.82
C HIS A 255 17.38 -3.34 4.63
N TRP A 256 17.12 -2.52 5.65
CA TRP A 256 18.16 -1.86 6.44
C TRP A 256 18.89 -2.85 7.32
N ARG A 257 20.13 -3.16 6.95
CA ARG A 257 21.01 -4.03 7.72
C ARG A 257 21.37 -3.40 9.05
N ASP A 258 21.66 -4.25 10.05
CA ASP A 258 21.96 -3.89 11.44
C ASP A 258 22.89 -2.67 11.58
N PRO A 259 22.39 -1.49 12.00
CA PRO A 259 23.21 -0.29 12.20
C PRO A 259 24.18 -0.43 13.37
N SER A 260 24.02 -1.41 14.25
CA SER A 260 25.00 -1.70 15.29
C SER A 260 26.32 -2.28 14.75
N ARG A 261 26.35 -2.71 13.48
CA ARG A 261 27.50 -3.34 12.81
C ARG A 261 27.90 -4.70 13.38
N ARG A 262 27.07 -5.33 14.22
CA ARG A 262 27.34 -6.68 14.74
C ARG A 262 27.13 -7.72 13.66
N THR A 263 26.08 -7.57 12.88
CA THR A 263 25.71 -8.46 11.77
C THR A 263 25.44 -7.68 10.48
N ASP A 264 25.15 -8.37 9.37
CA ASP A 264 24.59 -7.80 8.15
C ASP A 264 23.12 -8.20 7.99
N ALA A 265 22.51 -8.73 9.04
CA ALA A 265 21.11 -9.17 9.03
C ALA A 265 20.15 -7.97 9.23
N PHE A 266 18.94 -8.15 8.76
CA PHE A 266 17.81 -7.26 9.01
C PHE A 266 16.63 -8.00 9.67
N TYR A 267 16.57 -9.33 9.56
CA TYR A 267 15.58 -10.14 10.28
C TYR A 267 15.90 -10.24 11.77
N THR A 268 14.86 -10.17 12.60
CA THR A 268 14.98 -10.29 14.07
C THR A 268 15.54 -11.63 14.55
N ALA A 269 15.41 -12.68 13.73
CA ALA A 269 16.01 -13.98 14.02
C ALA A 269 17.55 -13.92 14.09
N ASP A 270 18.17 -13.07 13.29
CA ASP A 270 19.61 -12.98 13.12
C ASP A 270 20.19 -11.63 13.56
N CYS A 271 19.34 -10.71 14.01
CA CYS A 271 19.71 -9.35 14.43
C CYS A 271 19.09 -9.03 15.79
N ASN A 272 19.93 -8.70 16.77
CA ASN A 272 19.51 -8.31 18.12
C ASN A 272 19.47 -6.79 18.33
N MET A 273 19.51 -6.01 17.25
CA MET A 273 19.42 -4.56 17.29
C MET A 273 18.06 -4.11 17.87
N LYS A 274 18.10 -3.11 18.73
CA LYS A 274 16.94 -2.45 19.32
C LYS A 274 17.03 -0.95 19.07
N ILE A 275 15.94 -0.33 18.66
CA ILE A 275 15.87 1.12 18.44
C ILE A 275 16.13 1.85 19.78
N THR A 276 15.57 1.30 20.86
CA THR A 276 15.69 1.89 22.21
C THR A 276 17.12 1.91 22.74
N ASP A 277 18.02 1.06 22.25
CA ASP A 277 19.46 1.11 22.59
C ASP A 277 20.14 2.42 22.10
N ALA A 278 19.51 3.14 21.16
CA ALA A 278 19.97 4.45 20.70
C ALA A 278 19.23 5.63 21.39
N MET A 279 18.42 5.35 22.43
CA MET A 279 17.61 6.35 23.12
C MET A 279 18.05 6.52 24.58
N ASN A 280 17.71 7.68 25.15
CA ASN A 280 17.75 7.94 26.59
C ASN A 280 16.55 7.29 27.30
N ALA A 281 16.60 7.21 28.62
CA ALA A 281 15.52 6.64 29.43
C ALA A 281 14.18 7.37 29.29
N ASP A 282 14.18 8.64 28.91
CA ASP A 282 12.97 9.45 28.62
C ASP A 282 12.44 9.24 27.20
N GLY A 283 13.10 8.37 26.41
CA GLY A 283 12.74 8.06 25.04
C GLY A 283 13.16 9.11 24.00
N THR A 284 13.98 10.09 24.37
CA THR A 284 14.66 10.97 23.40
C THR A 284 15.87 10.28 22.78
N TRP A 285 16.32 10.72 21.60
CA TRP A 285 17.50 10.17 20.96
C TRP A 285 18.77 10.49 21.79
N ASN A 286 19.59 9.46 22.06
CA ASN A 286 20.89 9.63 22.68
C ASN A 286 21.92 9.97 21.60
N THR A 287 22.03 11.26 21.29
CA THR A 287 22.93 11.77 20.24
C THR A 287 24.41 11.52 20.50
N SER A 288 24.78 11.14 21.74
CA SER A 288 26.15 10.78 22.11
C SER A 288 26.44 9.29 21.92
N SER A 289 25.44 8.46 21.62
CA SER A 289 25.65 7.02 21.46
C SER A 289 26.26 6.68 20.09
N ALA A 290 27.16 5.71 20.08
CA ALA A 290 27.74 5.20 18.83
C ALA A 290 26.66 4.58 17.92
N LEU A 291 25.62 4.01 18.49
CA LEU A 291 24.52 3.42 17.72
C LEU A 291 23.71 4.51 17.01
N TYR A 292 23.38 5.61 17.70
CA TYR A 292 22.73 6.75 17.06
C TYR A 292 23.58 7.31 15.91
N ALA A 293 24.88 7.49 16.14
CA ALA A 293 25.80 7.96 15.09
C ALA A 293 25.81 7.02 13.87
N ASN A 294 25.75 5.71 14.08
CA ASN A 294 25.65 4.75 12.99
C ASN A 294 24.30 4.81 12.26
N ILE A 295 23.18 5.01 12.98
CA ILE A 295 21.85 5.20 12.40
C ILE A 295 21.88 6.43 11.47
N ILE A 296 22.35 7.57 11.95
CA ILE A 296 22.46 8.80 11.14
C ILE A 296 23.38 8.56 9.92
N LYS A 297 24.52 7.93 10.12
CA LYS A 297 25.43 7.62 9.01
C LYS A 297 24.79 6.75 7.92
N ASP A 298 23.93 5.80 8.29
CA ASP A 298 23.22 4.96 7.31
C ASP A 298 22.17 5.77 6.57
N ILE A 299 21.42 6.60 7.29
CA ILE A 299 20.44 7.52 6.68
C ILE A 299 21.14 8.46 5.70
N ASP A 300 22.25 9.07 6.11
CA ASP A 300 23.07 9.94 5.26
C ASP A 300 23.58 9.25 4.00
N THR A 301 24.00 7.98 4.15
CA THR A 301 24.48 7.19 3.00
C THR A 301 23.38 6.99 1.96
N VAL A 302 22.15 6.68 2.38
CA VAL A 302 21.01 6.53 1.48
C VAL A 302 20.56 7.89 0.94
N ALA A 303 20.57 8.93 1.77
CA ALA A 303 20.29 10.30 1.36
C ALA A 303 21.21 10.78 0.24
N ASP A 304 22.52 10.48 0.32
CA ASP A 304 23.51 10.88 -0.69
C ASP A 304 23.22 10.22 -2.06
N TYR A 305 22.67 9.00 -2.10
CA TYR A 305 22.21 8.38 -3.34
C TYR A 305 20.99 9.12 -3.91
N PHE A 306 20.03 9.50 -3.08
CA PHE A 306 18.89 10.30 -3.53
C PHE A 306 19.30 11.68 -4.02
N LEU A 307 20.22 12.35 -3.32
CA LEU A 307 20.78 13.64 -3.75
C LEU A 307 21.51 13.53 -5.09
N SER A 308 22.24 12.43 -5.33
CA SER A 308 22.85 12.16 -6.63
C SER A 308 21.81 12.05 -7.75
N MET A 309 20.68 11.40 -7.50
CA MET A 309 19.57 11.33 -8.44
C MET A 309 18.87 12.70 -8.57
N GLN A 310 18.67 13.43 -7.47
CA GLN A 310 18.10 14.78 -7.47
C GLN A 310 18.90 15.74 -8.33
N SER A 311 20.22 15.68 -8.24
CA SER A 311 21.11 16.53 -9.07
C SER A 311 20.98 16.29 -10.59
N LYS A 312 20.37 15.17 -10.97
CA LYS A 312 20.05 14.78 -12.35
C LYS A 312 18.59 15.05 -12.73
N GLY A 313 17.83 15.75 -11.87
CA GLY A 313 16.42 16.03 -12.09
C GLY A 313 15.49 14.82 -11.98
N MET A 314 15.91 13.78 -11.29
CA MET A 314 15.12 12.55 -11.14
C MET A 314 14.25 12.58 -9.89
N ALA A 315 13.05 12.00 -9.99
CA ALA A 315 12.20 11.68 -8.85
C ALA A 315 11.97 10.16 -8.75
N CYS A 316 11.66 9.70 -7.54
CA CYS A 316 11.36 8.29 -7.27
C CYS A 316 10.37 8.16 -6.10
N VAL A 317 9.82 6.97 -5.92
CA VAL A 317 9.07 6.62 -4.71
C VAL A 317 10.00 5.87 -3.75
N PHE A 318 9.82 6.06 -2.43
CA PHE A 318 10.64 5.42 -1.41
C PHE A 318 9.80 4.83 -0.29
N ARG A 319 10.00 3.55 -0.02
CA ARG A 319 9.32 2.78 1.00
C ARG A 319 10.31 2.28 2.05
N PRO A 320 10.71 3.14 3.00
CA PRO A 320 11.56 2.73 4.13
C PRO A 320 10.77 1.92 5.15
N LEU A 321 11.47 1.11 5.94
CA LEU A 321 10.97 0.48 7.17
C LEU A 321 9.64 -0.28 6.97
N HIS A 322 9.51 -0.98 5.85
CA HIS A 322 8.31 -1.73 5.48
C HIS A 322 8.02 -2.89 6.43
N GLU A 323 6.78 -3.38 6.43
CA GLU A 323 6.30 -4.54 7.19
C GLU A 323 6.63 -4.51 8.69
N ALA A 324 6.68 -3.31 9.27
CA ALA A 324 7.18 -3.12 10.63
C ALA A 324 6.33 -3.85 11.69
N SER A 325 5.00 -3.82 11.54
CA SER A 325 4.08 -4.46 12.51
C SER A 325 4.16 -5.98 12.53
N GLY A 326 4.71 -6.59 11.47
CA GLY A 326 5.00 -8.03 11.43
C GLY A 326 6.08 -8.47 12.42
N GLY A 327 6.95 -7.55 12.85
CA GLY A 327 7.96 -7.79 13.90
C GLY A 327 9.13 -8.69 13.46
N TRP A 328 9.17 -9.15 12.21
CA TRP A 328 10.28 -9.98 11.69
C TRP A 328 11.50 -9.18 11.27
N PHE A 329 11.37 -7.87 11.07
CA PHE A 329 12.48 -6.94 10.85
C PHE A 329 12.84 -6.20 12.15
N TRP A 330 14.12 -5.87 12.35
CA TRP A 330 14.60 -5.24 13.58
C TRP A 330 13.89 -3.91 13.89
N TRP A 331 13.47 -3.15 12.87
CA TRP A 331 12.78 -1.87 13.05
C TRP A 331 11.35 -1.99 13.54
N GLY A 332 10.73 -3.19 13.45
CA GLY A 332 9.40 -3.49 14.00
C GLY A 332 9.43 -4.20 15.36
N ARG A 333 10.58 -4.72 15.76
CA ARG A 333 10.75 -5.62 16.91
C ARG A 333 10.19 -5.10 18.24
N GLU A 334 10.33 -3.80 18.48
CA GLU A 334 9.97 -3.18 19.77
C GLU A 334 8.60 -2.52 19.76
N GLY A 335 7.81 -2.73 18.70
CA GLY A 335 6.47 -2.20 18.56
C GLY A 335 6.42 -0.78 17.98
N ALA A 336 5.22 -0.22 17.98
CA ALA A 336 4.87 0.98 17.24
C ALA A 336 5.61 2.25 17.71
N VAL A 337 5.78 2.45 19.03
CA VAL A 337 6.33 3.71 19.55
C VAL A 337 7.78 3.96 19.11
N PRO A 338 8.73 3.02 19.26
CA PRO A 338 10.08 3.20 18.72
C PRO A 338 10.10 3.28 17.19
N PHE A 339 9.28 2.50 16.50
CA PHE A 339 9.17 2.55 15.04
C PHE A 339 8.78 3.94 14.53
N VAL A 340 7.72 4.54 15.08
CA VAL A 340 7.25 5.87 14.67
C VAL A 340 8.35 6.92 14.85
N LYS A 341 9.13 6.84 15.94
CA LYS A 341 10.28 7.72 16.17
C LYS A 341 11.38 7.51 15.12
N LEU A 342 11.66 6.26 14.76
CA LEU A 342 12.65 5.94 13.74
C LEU A 342 12.21 6.41 12.35
N TYR A 343 10.94 6.19 11.97
CA TYR A 343 10.42 6.65 10.69
C TYR A 343 10.53 8.17 10.56
N ARG A 344 10.14 8.90 11.60
CA ARG A 344 10.28 10.36 11.64
C ARG A 344 11.73 10.81 11.58
N LEU A 345 12.64 10.13 12.27
CA LEU A 345 14.07 10.43 12.19
C LEU A 345 14.61 10.25 10.77
N VAL A 346 14.22 9.17 10.07
CA VAL A 346 14.63 8.95 8.67
C VAL A 346 14.12 10.08 7.78
N TYR A 347 12.85 10.45 7.91
CA TYR A 347 12.27 11.55 7.14
C TYR A 347 12.95 12.89 7.45
N ASP A 348 13.04 13.24 8.73
CA ASP A 348 13.58 14.54 9.16
C ASP A 348 15.05 14.70 8.79
N GLU A 349 15.87 13.65 8.93
CA GLU A 349 17.28 13.69 8.52
C GLU A 349 17.39 13.84 7.01
N MET A 350 16.66 13.05 6.22
CA MET A 350 16.74 13.12 4.76
C MET A 350 16.19 14.45 4.22
N VAL A 351 14.99 14.86 4.64
CA VAL A 351 14.32 16.03 4.08
C VAL A 351 14.85 17.33 4.68
N ASN A 352 14.82 17.44 6.02
CA ASN A 352 15.07 18.72 6.69
C ASN A 352 16.57 19.01 6.91
N VAL A 353 17.42 17.96 7.02
CA VAL A 353 18.87 18.13 7.25
C VAL A 353 19.65 17.98 5.95
N LYS A 354 19.40 16.93 5.17
CA LYS A 354 20.17 16.64 3.94
C LYS A 354 19.60 17.33 2.70
N GLY A 355 18.34 17.76 2.69
CA GLY A 355 17.71 18.41 1.55
C GLY A 355 17.33 17.45 0.42
N VAL A 356 16.93 16.23 0.76
CA VAL A 356 16.39 15.24 -0.20
C VAL A 356 14.95 15.60 -0.49
N HIS A 357 14.70 16.17 -1.66
CA HIS A 357 13.39 16.71 -2.09
C HIS A 357 12.84 16.05 -3.36
N ASN A 358 13.44 14.94 -3.80
CA ASN A 358 13.06 14.24 -5.02
C ASN A 358 12.36 12.89 -4.76
N VAL A 359 11.79 12.72 -3.58
CA VAL A 359 11.21 11.46 -3.11
C VAL A 359 9.73 11.63 -2.80
N ILE A 360 8.90 10.70 -3.26
CA ILE A 360 7.53 10.47 -2.81
C ILE A 360 7.58 9.41 -1.72
N TRP A 361 7.16 9.76 -0.52
CA TRP A 361 7.29 8.94 0.67
C TRP A 361 6.17 7.94 0.83
N ILE A 362 6.50 6.70 1.15
CA ILE A 362 5.53 5.62 1.34
C ILE A 362 5.62 5.10 2.77
N TRP A 363 4.50 5.09 3.47
CA TRP A 363 4.34 4.30 4.67
C TRP A 363 3.72 2.95 4.31
N ASN A 364 4.44 1.86 4.55
CA ASN A 364 3.92 0.51 4.38
C ASN A 364 3.24 0.08 5.69
N ALA A 365 1.97 -0.30 5.61
CA ALA A 365 1.12 -0.54 6.75
C ALA A 365 0.35 -1.86 6.62
N GLY A 366 0.19 -2.55 7.74
CA GLY A 366 -0.84 -3.57 7.90
C GLY A 366 -2.21 -2.91 8.17
N GLU A 367 -3.26 -3.68 8.02
CA GLU A 367 -4.64 -3.19 8.10
C GLU A 367 -5.06 -2.69 9.49
N ASN A 368 -4.28 -3.04 10.52
CA ASN A 368 -4.55 -2.67 11.91
C ASN A 368 -3.50 -1.72 12.51
N ASP A 369 -2.67 -1.11 11.66
CA ASP A 369 -1.47 -0.36 12.05
C ASP A 369 -1.75 1.08 12.51
N ARG A 370 -2.90 1.33 13.15
CA ARG A 370 -3.21 2.70 13.65
C ARG A 370 -2.10 3.31 14.48
N ASP A 371 -1.54 2.53 15.41
CA ASP A 371 -0.50 3.01 16.34
C ASP A 371 0.89 3.14 15.66
N TRP A 372 1.05 2.51 14.49
CA TRP A 372 2.28 2.55 13.69
C TRP A 372 2.32 3.74 12.71
N ASN A 373 1.25 4.53 12.64
CA ASN A 373 1.18 5.67 11.73
C ASN A 373 2.21 6.74 12.13
N PRO A 374 3.19 7.08 11.26
CA PRO A 374 4.20 8.09 11.56
C PRO A 374 3.63 9.52 11.65
N GLY A 375 2.41 9.72 11.18
CA GLY A 375 1.72 11.00 11.08
C GLY A 375 1.54 11.45 9.63
N ASP A 376 0.40 12.08 9.35
CA ASP A 376 -0.05 12.39 7.99
C ASP A 376 0.93 13.27 7.18
N ASN A 377 1.86 13.98 7.86
CA ASN A 377 2.85 14.86 7.23
C ASN A 377 4.18 14.14 6.89
N TYR A 378 4.29 12.85 7.14
CA TYR A 378 5.53 12.09 6.94
C TYR A 378 5.48 11.12 5.74
N TYR A 379 4.33 10.99 5.09
CA TYR A 379 4.18 10.12 3.92
C TYR A 379 3.09 10.62 2.96
N ASP A 380 3.25 10.31 1.70
CA ASP A 380 2.36 10.67 0.60
C ASP A 380 1.39 9.54 0.26
N VAL A 381 1.90 8.32 0.32
CA VAL A 381 1.23 7.09 -0.08
C VAL A 381 1.24 6.11 1.09
N VAL A 382 0.09 5.47 1.35
CA VAL A 382 0.04 4.27 2.19
C VAL A 382 0.05 3.04 1.31
N SER A 383 0.79 2.00 1.70
CA SER A 383 0.85 0.78 0.91
C SER A 383 0.72 -0.48 1.76
N ALA A 384 0.32 -1.58 1.12
CA ALA A 384 0.33 -2.91 1.70
C ALA A 384 1.26 -3.84 0.90
N ASP A 385 1.70 -4.91 1.57
CA ASP A 385 2.41 -6.03 0.99
C ASP A 385 1.53 -7.27 1.15
N ILE A 386 1.06 -7.86 0.03
CA ILE A 386 0.05 -8.93 0.04
C ILE A 386 0.50 -10.08 -0.85
N TYR A 387 0.72 -11.23 -0.25
CA TYR A 387 1.17 -12.45 -0.93
C TYR A 387 0.06 -13.50 -0.97
N ASN A 388 -0.88 -13.33 -1.91
CA ASN A 388 -1.92 -14.31 -2.19
C ASN A 388 -1.32 -15.64 -2.67
N ASN A 389 -2.12 -16.72 -2.61
CA ASN A 389 -1.76 -17.99 -3.20
C ASN A 389 -1.51 -17.83 -4.71
N ASP A 390 -0.73 -18.77 -5.28
CA ASP A 390 -0.46 -18.79 -6.71
C ASP A 390 -1.77 -18.79 -7.50
N PHE A 391 -1.88 -17.90 -8.50
CA PHE A 391 -3.05 -17.71 -9.37
C PHE A 391 -4.31 -17.19 -8.69
N ASP A 392 -4.21 -16.67 -7.48
CA ASP A 392 -5.28 -15.91 -6.83
C ASP A 392 -5.19 -14.43 -7.22
N TYR A 393 -6.05 -14.01 -8.12
CA TYR A 393 -6.11 -12.66 -8.69
C TYR A 393 -7.14 -11.76 -7.99
N SER A 394 -7.35 -11.98 -6.70
CA SER A 394 -8.25 -11.16 -5.89
C SER A 394 -7.85 -9.69 -5.94
N SER A 395 -8.85 -8.80 -5.93
CA SER A 395 -8.63 -7.35 -5.85
C SER A 395 -7.99 -6.91 -4.54
N ASN A 396 -8.06 -7.76 -3.50
CA ASN A 396 -7.68 -7.46 -2.12
C ASN A 396 -8.46 -6.26 -1.53
N TYR A 397 -9.74 -6.17 -1.88
CA TYR A 397 -10.61 -5.06 -1.47
C TYR A 397 -10.62 -4.83 0.05
N VAL A 398 -10.63 -5.90 0.86
CA VAL A 398 -10.65 -5.78 2.33
C VAL A 398 -9.43 -4.99 2.82
N SER A 399 -8.25 -5.33 2.36
CA SER A 399 -7.01 -4.61 2.71
C SER A 399 -7.03 -3.17 2.19
N PHE A 400 -7.49 -2.95 0.96
CA PHE A 400 -7.63 -1.62 0.37
C PHE A 400 -8.57 -0.72 1.20
N ASP A 401 -9.76 -1.21 1.56
CA ASP A 401 -10.76 -0.48 2.35
C ASP A 401 -10.26 -0.19 3.79
N LYS A 402 -9.54 -1.14 4.40
CA LYS A 402 -8.91 -0.93 5.71
C LYS A 402 -7.82 0.13 5.66
N LEU A 403 -6.97 0.16 4.63
CA LEU A 403 -5.97 1.23 4.45
C LEU A 403 -6.65 2.59 4.19
N LYS A 404 -7.73 2.62 3.42
CA LYS A 404 -8.54 3.82 3.22
C LYS A 404 -9.07 4.35 4.55
N THR A 405 -9.63 3.46 5.37
CA THR A 405 -10.14 3.79 6.70
C THR A 405 -9.03 4.23 7.65
N LEU A 406 -7.88 3.54 7.65
CA LEU A 406 -6.70 3.84 8.46
C LEU A 406 -6.19 5.27 8.22
N THR A 407 -6.17 5.69 6.95
CA THR A 407 -5.72 7.02 6.53
C THR A 407 -6.86 8.04 6.39
N LYS A 408 -8.08 7.67 6.73
CA LYS A 408 -9.29 8.51 6.60
C LYS A 408 -9.49 9.04 5.18
N GLY A 409 -9.14 8.24 4.17
CA GLY A 409 -9.23 8.61 2.76
C GLY A 409 -8.26 9.70 2.30
N LYS A 410 -7.25 10.05 3.11
CA LYS A 410 -6.36 11.19 2.81
C LYS A 410 -5.10 10.83 2.04
N LYS A 411 -4.91 9.58 1.69
CA LYS A 411 -3.68 9.10 1.05
C LYS A 411 -3.97 8.27 -0.19
N ILE A 412 -3.09 8.34 -1.15
CA ILE A 412 -3.01 7.40 -2.26
C ILE A 412 -2.72 6.01 -1.67
N ILE A 413 -3.34 4.96 -2.21
CA ILE A 413 -3.17 3.60 -1.73
C ILE A 413 -2.50 2.75 -2.81
N ALA A 414 -1.47 2.00 -2.43
CA ALA A 414 -0.70 1.17 -3.36
C ALA A 414 -0.47 -0.25 -2.84
N LEU A 415 -0.29 -1.19 -3.75
CA LEU A 415 0.15 -2.55 -3.48
C LEU A 415 1.64 -2.62 -3.79
N SER A 416 2.47 -2.43 -2.75
CA SER A 416 3.92 -2.20 -2.94
C SER A 416 4.75 -3.47 -2.99
N GLU A 417 4.20 -4.59 -2.52
CA GLU A 417 4.70 -5.93 -2.80
C GLU A 417 3.53 -6.89 -2.97
N ASN A 418 3.65 -7.81 -3.89
CA ASN A 418 2.63 -8.83 -4.06
C ASN A 418 3.18 -10.13 -4.66
N GLY A 419 2.40 -11.20 -4.52
CA GLY A 419 2.54 -12.42 -5.27
C GLY A 419 1.95 -12.27 -6.68
N PRO A 420 0.80 -12.92 -6.99
CA PRO A 420 0.08 -12.69 -8.24
C PRO A 420 -0.39 -11.24 -8.37
N ILE A 421 -0.47 -10.72 -9.59
CA ILE A 421 -1.12 -9.42 -9.83
C ILE A 421 -2.64 -9.56 -9.66
N PRO A 422 -3.32 -8.54 -9.12
CA PRO A 422 -4.78 -8.53 -9.11
C PRO A 422 -5.37 -8.49 -10.53
N ASP A 423 -6.54 -9.10 -10.69
CA ASP A 423 -7.32 -8.97 -11.93
C ASP A 423 -7.85 -7.55 -12.08
N ILE A 424 -7.53 -6.90 -13.19
CA ILE A 424 -7.85 -5.49 -13.40
C ILE A 424 -9.37 -5.24 -13.48
N GLU A 425 -10.17 -6.18 -13.96
CA GLU A 425 -11.63 -6.04 -13.96
C GLU A 425 -12.16 -6.05 -12.54
N ARG A 426 -11.66 -6.98 -11.71
CA ARG A 426 -12.04 -7.07 -10.29
C ARG A 426 -11.61 -5.84 -9.50
N GLU A 427 -10.40 -5.29 -9.73
CA GLU A 427 -9.98 -4.05 -9.07
C GLU A 427 -11.02 -2.93 -9.27
N PHE A 428 -11.48 -2.75 -10.50
CA PHE A 428 -12.45 -1.71 -10.83
C PHE A 428 -13.87 -2.05 -10.41
N GLU A 429 -14.30 -3.28 -10.57
CA GLU A 429 -15.63 -3.72 -10.17
C GLU A 429 -15.84 -3.72 -8.66
N GLU A 430 -14.80 -4.02 -7.91
CA GLU A 430 -14.80 -4.07 -6.45
C GLU A 430 -14.31 -2.75 -5.83
N GLU A 431 -13.98 -1.74 -6.65
CA GLU A 431 -13.51 -0.41 -6.22
C GLU A 431 -12.20 -0.44 -5.40
N ALA A 432 -11.33 -1.41 -5.66
CA ALA A 432 -10.00 -1.54 -5.05
C ALA A 432 -8.91 -1.18 -6.07
N VAL A 433 -9.01 0.03 -6.65
CA VAL A 433 -8.06 0.47 -7.69
C VAL A 433 -6.76 0.93 -7.04
N TRP A 434 -5.81 0.01 -6.94
CA TRP A 434 -4.47 0.27 -6.43
C TRP A 434 -3.73 1.25 -7.34
N SER A 435 -3.00 2.21 -6.75
CA SER A 435 -2.19 3.14 -7.55
C SER A 435 -1.15 2.39 -8.41
N TRP A 436 -0.57 1.36 -7.83
CA TRP A 436 0.25 0.37 -8.55
C TRP A 436 0.21 -0.98 -7.85
N TRP A 437 0.61 -2.03 -8.57
CA TRP A 437 1.01 -3.31 -8.03
C TRP A 437 2.46 -3.60 -8.43
N MET A 438 3.22 -4.30 -7.57
CA MET A 438 4.63 -4.60 -7.78
C MET A 438 4.96 -6.00 -7.27
N PRO A 439 4.76 -7.04 -8.10
CA PRO A 439 5.21 -8.39 -7.75
C PRO A 439 6.67 -8.39 -7.34
N TRP A 440 7.01 -9.25 -6.34
CA TRP A 440 8.39 -9.43 -5.92
C TRP A 440 9.21 -10.06 -7.04
N TYR A 441 10.53 -10.04 -6.96
CA TYR A 441 11.38 -10.44 -8.06
C TYR A 441 11.36 -11.95 -8.36
N GLN A 442 11.61 -12.29 -9.64
CA GLN A 442 11.59 -13.62 -10.21
C GLN A 442 12.85 -14.44 -9.93
N THR A 443 13.97 -13.75 -9.70
CA THR A 443 15.31 -14.36 -9.66
C THR A 443 15.63 -15.07 -8.35
N TRP A 444 14.73 -15.06 -7.38
CA TRP A 444 14.89 -15.78 -6.13
C TRP A 444 13.82 -16.88 -5.97
N ASN A 445 13.88 -17.64 -4.85
CA ASN A 445 13.10 -18.86 -4.59
C ASN A 445 11.57 -18.75 -4.81
N GLY A 446 11.03 -17.57 -4.94
CA GLY A 446 9.60 -17.37 -5.10
C GLY A 446 9.08 -17.36 -6.52
N LYS A 447 9.89 -17.00 -7.52
CA LYS A 447 9.49 -16.84 -8.93
C LYS A 447 8.13 -16.13 -9.07
N PHE A 448 8.00 -14.93 -8.50
CA PHE A 448 6.70 -14.28 -8.34
C PHE A 448 5.99 -13.91 -9.65
N VAL A 449 6.74 -13.70 -10.75
CA VAL A 449 6.11 -13.50 -12.06
C VAL A 449 5.35 -14.74 -12.51
N ASP A 450 5.84 -15.95 -12.18
CA ASP A 450 5.19 -17.21 -12.53
C ASP A 450 3.94 -17.51 -11.69
N LYS A 451 3.72 -16.79 -10.59
CA LYS A 451 2.51 -16.88 -9.77
C LYS A 451 1.28 -16.27 -10.45
N THR A 452 1.51 -15.51 -11.49
CA THR A 452 0.47 -14.99 -12.41
C THR A 452 0.57 -15.73 -13.75
N SER A 453 -0.53 -16.25 -14.25
CA SER A 453 -0.53 -16.94 -15.55
C SER A 453 -0.20 -15.96 -16.69
N THR A 454 0.40 -16.49 -17.77
CA THR A 454 0.66 -15.71 -18.99
C THR A 454 -0.62 -15.07 -19.55
N ALA A 455 -1.77 -15.76 -19.42
CA ALA A 455 -3.06 -15.25 -19.88
C ALA A 455 -3.46 -14.00 -19.06
N GLU A 456 -3.31 -14.06 -17.74
CA GLU A 456 -3.62 -12.94 -16.85
C GLU A 456 -2.65 -11.77 -17.04
N TRP A 457 -1.34 -12.04 -17.16
CA TRP A 457 -0.36 -11.01 -17.53
C TRP A 457 -0.75 -10.29 -18.83
N LYS A 458 -1.11 -11.04 -19.88
CA LYS A 458 -1.53 -10.45 -21.16
C LYS A 458 -2.82 -9.65 -21.02
N LYS A 459 -3.80 -10.17 -20.27
CA LYS A 459 -5.06 -9.47 -20.00
C LYS A 459 -4.78 -8.13 -19.34
N CYS A 460 -4.17 -8.14 -18.16
CA CYS A 460 -3.95 -6.94 -17.36
C CYS A 460 -3.04 -5.92 -18.06
N MET A 461 -1.87 -6.33 -18.54
CA MET A 461 -0.90 -5.42 -19.15
C MET A 461 -1.36 -4.80 -20.49
N ASN A 462 -2.39 -5.35 -21.13
CA ASN A 462 -2.97 -4.80 -22.36
C ASN A 462 -4.33 -4.10 -22.13
N ASP A 463 -4.81 -4.05 -20.91
CA ASP A 463 -6.00 -3.30 -20.56
C ASP A 463 -5.69 -1.79 -20.54
N SER A 464 -6.59 -0.98 -21.04
CA SER A 464 -6.43 0.49 -21.11
C SER A 464 -6.41 1.17 -19.72
N ARG A 465 -6.84 0.46 -18.68
CA ARG A 465 -6.80 0.91 -17.29
C ARG A 465 -5.44 0.66 -16.62
N VAL A 466 -4.56 -0.15 -17.24
CA VAL A 466 -3.21 -0.40 -16.75
C VAL A 466 -2.20 0.47 -17.48
N ILE A 467 -1.39 1.20 -16.73
CA ILE A 467 -0.30 2.01 -17.26
C ILE A 467 0.95 1.14 -17.36
N THR A 468 1.48 1.00 -18.56
CA THR A 468 2.76 0.33 -18.85
C THR A 468 3.82 1.36 -19.24
N LEU A 469 5.08 0.96 -19.36
CA LEU A 469 6.15 1.88 -19.75
C LEU A 469 5.86 2.60 -21.09
N ASN A 470 5.17 1.93 -22.00
CA ASN A 470 4.81 2.53 -23.29
C ASN A 470 3.75 3.64 -23.18
N ASP A 471 2.97 3.64 -22.10
CA ASP A 471 1.90 4.62 -21.87
C ASP A 471 2.42 5.87 -21.13
N LEU A 472 3.67 5.84 -20.66
CA LEU A 472 4.32 6.93 -19.92
C LEU A 472 4.98 7.98 -20.85
N ALA A 473 4.88 7.84 -22.16
CA ALA A 473 5.40 8.83 -23.14
C ALA A 473 4.82 10.25 -23.00
N GLY A 474 4.14 10.55 -21.93
CA GLY A 474 3.57 11.85 -21.60
C GLY A 474 4.08 12.49 -20.31
N TRP A 475 4.62 11.72 -19.34
CA TRP A 475 5.18 12.35 -18.15
C TRP A 475 6.64 12.81 -18.35
N ASP A 476 7.38 12.19 -19.28
CA ASP A 476 8.68 12.67 -19.79
C ASP A 476 8.62 14.11 -20.31
N VAL A 477 7.50 14.51 -20.89
CA VAL A 477 7.32 15.87 -21.44
C VAL A 477 7.30 16.91 -20.32
N TYR A 478 6.89 16.54 -19.11
CA TYR A 478 6.95 17.41 -17.93
C TYR A 478 8.37 17.52 -17.35
N ALA A 479 9.20 16.50 -17.51
CA ALA A 479 10.60 16.50 -17.06
C ALA A 479 11.54 17.33 -17.96
N THR A 480 11.11 17.66 -19.18
CA THR A 480 11.88 18.44 -20.16
C THR A 480 11.42 19.89 -20.31
N ILE A 481 10.38 20.32 -19.57
CA ILE A 481 10.10 21.75 -19.42
C ILE A 481 11.16 22.31 -18.45
N GLU A 482 12.26 22.81 -18.99
CA GLU A 482 13.11 23.73 -18.25
C GLU A 482 12.23 24.88 -17.78
N ILE A 483 11.76 24.84 -16.53
CA ILE A 483 11.19 26.03 -15.89
C ILE A 483 12.38 26.98 -15.74
N PRO A 484 12.41 28.13 -16.43
CA PRO A 484 13.49 29.07 -16.26
C PRO A 484 13.56 29.41 -14.77
N THR A 485 14.64 29.04 -14.10
CA THR A 485 14.94 29.54 -12.76
C THR A 485 14.87 31.06 -12.83
N ALA A 486 14.01 31.65 -12.00
CA ALA A 486 13.77 33.08 -11.95
C ALA A 486 15.04 33.81 -11.52
N THR A 487 15.93 34.06 -12.46
CA THR A 487 16.98 35.08 -12.34
C THR A 487 16.63 36.21 -13.28
N ASN A 488 16.10 37.29 -12.66
CA ASN A 488 15.84 38.62 -13.20
C ASN A 488 14.64 38.78 -14.15
N ALA A 489 13.57 39.27 -13.54
CA ALA A 489 12.41 39.86 -14.18
C ALA A 489 12.76 40.83 -15.32
N THR A 490 12.21 40.62 -16.52
CA THR A 490 11.56 41.68 -17.33
C THR A 490 11.01 41.19 -18.67
N ARG A 491 10.92 39.91 -18.98
CA ARG A 491 10.20 39.47 -20.17
C ARG A 491 9.16 38.40 -19.83
N GLN A 492 7.88 38.77 -19.87
CA GLN A 492 6.76 37.81 -19.82
C GLN A 492 6.84 36.92 -21.07
N GLU A 493 7.19 35.66 -20.88
CA GLU A 493 7.17 34.68 -21.96
C GLU A 493 5.82 33.97 -21.98
N ILE A 494 5.19 33.95 -23.16
CA ILE A 494 3.85 33.40 -23.37
C ILE A 494 3.96 32.24 -24.34
N TYR A 495 3.30 31.11 -24.03
CA TYR A 495 3.33 29.91 -24.85
C TYR A 495 1.89 29.42 -25.14
N ASP A 496 1.68 28.77 -26.27
CA ASP A 496 0.45 28.01 -26.52
C ASP A 496 0.49 26.65 -25.78
N LEU A 497 -0.60 25.88 -25.86
CA LEU A 497 -0.67 24.55 -25.19
C LEU A 497 0.23 23.49 -25.83
N GLN A 498 0.81 23.77 -27.01
CA GLN A 498 1.79 22.94 -27.69
C GLN A 498 3.24 23.36 -27.35
N GLY A 499 3.43 24.29 -26.40
CA GLY A 499 4.75 24.79 -26.00
C GLY A 499 5.41 25.75 -26.98
N ARG A 500 4.70 26.23 -28.01
CA ARG A 500 5.25 27.20 -28.95
C ARG A 500 5.15 28.59 -28.35
N ARG A 501 6.24 29.35 -28.43
CA ARG A 501 6.30 30.71 -27.91
C ARG A 501 5.37 31.64 -28.70
N LEU A 502 4.55 32.39 -27.97
CA LEU A 502 3.70 33.43 -28.53
C LEU A 502 4.33 34.80 -28.29
N PHE A 503 4.23 35.69 -29.28
CA PHE A 503 4.78 37.05 -29.17
C PHE A 503 3.83 38.02 -28.45
N SER A 504 2.57 37.60 -28.22
CA SER A 504 1.54 38.36 -27.51
C SER A 504 0.49 37.40 -26.93
N VAL A 505 -0.28 37.87 -25.95
CA VAL A 505 -1.45 37.13 -25.42
C VAL A 505 -2.44 36.91 -26.57
N PRO A 506 -2.85 35.67 -26.87
CA PRO A 506 -3.80 35.38 -27.92
C PRO A 506 -5.15 36.07 -27.65
N SER A 507 -5.84 36.44 -28.71
CA SER A 507 -7.15 37.09 -28.58
C SER A 507 -8.25 36.15 -28.09
N LYS A 508 -8.05 34.82 -28.20
CA LYS A 508 -9.00 33.78 -27.79
C LYS A 508 -8.27 32.46 -27.60
N GLY A 509 -8.67 31.71 -26.56
CA GLY A 509 -8.16 30.36 -26.29
C GLY A 509 -7.22 30.30 -25.09
N PHE A 510 -6.63 29.11 -24.89
CA PHE A 510 -5.71 28.86 -23.77
C PHE A 510 -4.27 29.26 -24.11
N TYR A 511 -3.56 29.80 -23.13
CA TYR A 511 -2.13 30.07 -23.19
C TYR A 511 -1.49 29.89 -21.81
N ILE A 512 -0.17 29.74 -21.81
CA ILE A 512 0.65 29.62 -20.61
C ILE A 512 1.50 30.88 -20.47
N MET A 513 1.47 31.50 -19.32
CA MET A 513 2.29 32.67 -18.99
C MET A 513 2.82 32.55 -17.58
N ASN A 514 4.13 32.65 -17.39
CA ASN A 514 4.80 32.47 -16.09
C ASN A 514 4.41 31.13 -15.41
N GLY A 515 4.37 30.05 -16.18
CA GLY A 515 4.05 28.70 -15.69
C GLY A 515 2.57 28.49 -15.32
N LYS A 516 1.68 29.45 -15.55
CA LYS A 516 0.24 29.32 -15.27
C LYS A 516 -0.57 29.31 -16.54
N LYS A 517 -1.61 28.49 -16.59
CA LYS A 517 -2.55 28.40 -17.72
C LYS A 517 -3.64 29.46 -17.59
N PHE A 518 -3.88 30.18 -18.68
CA PHE A 518 -4.93 31.19 -18.80
C PHE A 518 -5.87 30.86 -19.96
N LEU A 519 -7.12 31.28 -19.84
CA LEU A 519 -8.11 31.30 -20.92
C LEU A 519 -8.50 32.74 -21.21
N LYS A 520 -8.52 33.12 -22.48
CA LYS A 520 -9.02 34.41 -22.93
C LYS A 520 -10.14 34.27 -23.96
#